data_a7336f51be933d684a8b7f5f312b7093
#
_entry.id   a7336f51be933d684a8b7f5f312b7093
#
_cell.length_a   1.000
_cell.length_b   1.000
_cell.length_c   1.000
_cell.angle_alpha   90.00
_cell.angle_beta   90.00
_cell.angle_gamma   90.00
#
_symmetry.space_group_name_H-M   'P 1'
#
loop_
_entity.id
_entity.type
_entity.pdbx_description
1 polymer ?
#
loop_
_entity_poly.entity_id
_entity_poly.type
_entity_poly.pdbx_seq_one_letter_code
_entity_poly.pdbx_strand_id
1 'polypeptide(L)'
;TSETQPMKPDANGNAAVDNSSVQSAIDKAKQDAKKNGTTENGIVVTVPITSAAGQTSFNVTIKAQTLDLLVKENVRQFTVAIDYLVSVNIGLDTLKQLDAASAGGDIILRANKVDALRSTEAKAAIGTRPVYDLSLVYLSSGKETPIANLNGHTISVRLPYTPAKGEQTGNLYAVYVDDAGKVEWITKSSYNASLKAVVFETGHFSVYGVGYKNPAPAFTDITGHWAADNILFVASRGLLSGTSDTTFSPNTGMTRGMFVTALGRLAGINPDSYQTGKFTDVKADAYYAPYVNW
;
A
#
# COMPACT_ATOMS: atom_id res chain seq x y z
N THR A 1 -19.34 3.48 -3.32
CA THR A 1 -18.60 2.20 -3.38
C THR A 1 -19.57 1.11 -3.72
N SER A 2 -19.24 0.25 -4.68
CA SER A 2 -20.00 -0.94 -5.03
C SER A 2 -19.07 -2.13 -5.30
N GLU A 3 -19.61 -3.33 -5.11
CA GLU A 3 -18.90 -4.57 -5.39
C GLU A 3 -19.63 -5.34 -6.49
N THR A 4 -18.88 -6.06 -7.33
CA THR A 4 -19.45 -7.08 -8.22
C THR A 4 -19.88 -8.30 -7.40
N GLN A 5 -20.60 -9.22 -8.03
CA GLN A 5 -20.75 -10.54 -7.41
C GLN A 5 -19.37 -11.21 -7.24
N PRO A 6 -19.15 -11.93 -6.13
CA PRO A 6 -17.91 -12.65 -5.91
C PRO A 6 -17.62 -13.65 -7.05
N MET A 7 -16.41 -13.62 -7.54
CA MET A 7 -15.96 -14.52 -8.61
C MET A 7 -15.20 -15.70 -8.01
N LYS A 8 -15.46 -16.89 -8.53
CA LYS A 8 -14.72 -18.10 -8.19
C LYS A 8 -13.71 -18.41 -9.29
N PRO A 9 -12.41 -18.46 -8.98
CA PRO A 9 -11.41 -18.94 -9.93
C PRO A 9 -11.62 -20.40 -10.27
N ASP A 10 -11.08 -20.82 -11.41
CA ASP A 10 -10.98 -22.25 -11.74
C ASP A 10 -9.93 -22.96 -10.83
N ALA A 11 -9.75 -24.26 -11.04
CA ALA A 11 -8.80 -25.07 -10.27
C ALA A 11 -7.33 -24.59 -10.41
N ASN A 12 -7.01 -23.83 -11.47
CA ASN A 12 -5.69 -23.27 -11.74
C ASN A 12 -5.56 -21.83 -11.23
N GLY A 13 -6.58 -21.29 -10.58
CA GLY A 13 -6.60 -19.92 -10.06
C GLY A 13 -6.96 -18.86 -11.10
N ASN A 14 -7.46 -19.24 -12.27
CA ASN A 14 -7.81 -18.28 -13.31
C ASN A 14 -9.21 -17.73 -13.07
N ALA A 15 -9.35 -16.41 -13.12
CA ALA A 15 -10.61 -15.69 -13.09
C ALA A 15 -10.57 -14.58 -14.15
N ALA A 16 -11.67 -14.37 -14.87
CA ALA A 16 -11.79 -13.26 -15.81
C ALA A 16 -12.86 -12.29 -15.33
N VAL A 17 -12.49 -11.02 -15.16
CA VAL A 17 -13.42 -9.98 -14.72
C VAL A 17 -14.48 -9.77 -15.79
N ASP A 18 -15.74 -10.00 -15.40
CA ASP A 18 -16.89 -9.86 -16.30
C ASP A 18 -17.27 -8.38 -16.45
N ASN A 19 -17.29 -7.91 -17.69
CA ASN A 19 -17.58 -6.53 -18.03
C ASN A 19 -19.00 -6.09 -17.61
N SER A 20 -19.99 -6.97 -17.74
CA SER A 20 -21.38 -6.66 -17.39
C SER A 20 -21.56 -6.51 -15.87
N SER A 21 -20.86 -7.31 -15.09
CA SER A 21 -20.83 -7.21 -13.63
C SER A 21 -20.16 -5.91 -13.17
N VAL A 22 -19.07 -5.50 -13.82
CA VAL A 22 -18.40 -4.23 -13.56
C VAL A 22 -19.30 -3.05 -13.91
N GLN A 23 -19.98 -3.07 -15.08
CA GLN A 23 -20.95 -2.04 -15.46
C GLN A 23 -22.06 -1.91 -14.43
N SER A 24 -22.65 -3.03 -14.00
CA SER A 24 -23.70 -3.04 -12.98
C SER A 24 -23.22 -2.46 -11.65
N ALA A 25 -21.98 -2.75 -11.24
CA ALA A 25 -21.38 -2.18 -10.03
C ALA A 25 -21.14 -0.67 -10.17
N ILE A 26 -20.71 -0.19 -11.34
CA ILE A 26 -20.53 1.24 -11.64
C ILE A 26 -21.90 1.96 -11.53
N ASP A 27 -22.93 1.42 -12.18
CA ASP A 27 -24.26 2.03 -12.18
C ASP A 27 -24.84 2.11 -10.78
N LYS A 28 -24.68 1.05 -10.00
CA LYS A 28 -25.08 1.04 -8.58
C LYS A 28 -24.31 2.07 -7.76
N ALA A 29 -22.98 2.14 -7.94
CA ALA A 29 -22.15 3.12 -7.23
C ALA A 29 -22.55 4.56 -7.54
N LYS A 30 -22.89 4.86 -8.81
CA LYS A 30 -23.40 6.17 -9.24
C LYS A 30 -24.76 6.50 -8.64
N GLN A 31 -25.69 5.53 -8.64
CA GLN A 31 -27.01 5.69 -8.02
C GLN A 31 -26.90 5.96 -6.53
N ASP A 32 -26.08 5.19 -5.82
CA ASP A 32 -25.85 5.36 -4.37
C ASP A 32 -25.19 6.70 -4.07
N ALA A 33 -24.22 7.13 -4.88
CA ALA A 33 -23.56 8.42 -4.73
C ALA A 33 -24.54 9.58 -4.92
N LYS A 34 -25.42 9.48 -5.92
CA LYS A 34 -26.47 10.48 -6.17
C LYS A 34 -27.47 10.55 -5.02
N LYS A 35 -27.93 9.38 -4.54
CA LYS A 35 -28.88 9.27 -3.43
C LYS A 35 -28.31 9.88 -2.13
N ASN A 36 -27.02 9.72 -1.89
CA ASN A 36 -26.34 10.15 -0.67
C ASN A 36 -25.69 11.53 -0.80
N GLY A 37 -25.81 12.23 -1.94
CA GLY A 37 -25.18 13.54 -2.17
C GLY A 37 -23.64 13.49 -2.16
N THR A 38 -23.03 12.37 -2.57
CA THR A 38 -21.59 12.12 -2.52
C THR A 38 -20.96 11.92 -3.90
N THR A 39 -21.56 12.46 -4.96
CA THR A 39 -21.09 12.31 -6.34
C THR A 39 -19.67 12.83 -6.56
N GLU A 40 -19.28 13.87 -5.82
CA GLU A 40 -17.95 14.52 -5.88
C GLU A 40 -16.82 13.62 -5.37
N ASN A 41 -17.16 12.63 -4.53
CA ASN A 41 -16.16 11.70 -3.98
C ASN A 41 -15.67 10.65 -5.00
N GLY A 42 -16.25 10.62 -6.20
CA GLY A 42 -15.99 9.61 -7.22
C GLY A 42 -16.51 8.24 -6.81
N ILE A 43 -16.41 7.29 -7.72
CA ILE A 43 -16.88 5.92 -7.50
C ILE A 43 -15.74 4.95 -7.29
N VAL A 44 -15.98 3.93 -6.47
CA VAL A 44 -15.05 2.82 -6.21
C VAL A 44 -15.76 1.52 -6.57
N VAL A 45 -15.10 0.69 -7.34
CA VAL A 45 -15.57 -0.63 -7.74
C VAL A 45 -14.62 -1.69 -7.20
N THR A 46 -15.15 -2.69 -6.53
CA THR A 46 -14.40 -3.84 -6.01
C THR A 46 -14.87 -5.11 -6.71
N VAL A 47 -13.90 -5.93 -7.13
CA VAL A 47 -14.10 -7.29 -7.63
C VAL A 47 -13.60 -8.27 -6.59
N PRO A 48 -14.49 -8.88 -5.81
CA PRO A 48 -14.12 -9.93 -4.86
C PRO A 48 -13.81 -11.23 -5.60
N ILE A 49 -12.69 -11.86 -5.27
CA ILE A 49 -12.29 -13.19 -5.75
C ILE A 49 -12.35 -14.15 -4.56
N THR A 50 -13.22 -15.13 -4.60
CA THR A 50 -13.37 -16.11 -3.54
C THR A 50 -12.54 -17.35 -3.84
N SER A 51 -11.46 -17.55 -3.10
CA SER A 51 -10.55 -18.68 -3.28
C SER A 51 -11.15 -20.00 -2.83
N ALA A 52 -10.80 -21.09 -3.48
CA ALA A 52 -11.01 -22.42 -2.95
C ALA A 52 -10.04 -22.72 -1.78
N ALA A 53 -10.42 -23.62 -0.88
CA ALA A 53 -9.55 -24.01 0.23
C ALA A 53 -8.19 -24.54 -0.28
N GLY A 54 -7.11 -23.94 0.22
CA GLY A 54 -5.75 -24.28 -0.16
C GLY A 54 -5.26 -23.70 -1.48
N GLN A 55 -6.05 -22.89 -2.16
CA GLN A 55 -5.63 -22.20 -3.38
C GLN A 55 -4.68 -21.04 -3.03
N THR A 56 -3.50 -21.03 -3.63
CA THR A 56 -2.41 -20.09 -3.31
C THR A 56 -1.93 -19.28 -4.51
N SER A 57 -2.42 -19.60 -5.71
CA SER A 57 -2.04 -18.92 -6.97
C SER A 57 -3.28 -18.42 -7.69
N PHE A 58 -3.22 -17.18 -8.18
CA PHE A 58 -4.32 -16.49 -8.83
C PHE A 58 -3.86 -15.72 -10.05
N ASN A 59 -4.63 -15.83 -11.14
CA ASN A 59 -4.47 -15.09 -12.38
C ASN A 59 -5.80 -14.38 -12.68
N VAL A 60 -5.89 -13.11 -12.37
CA VAL A 60 -7.12 -12.33 -12.58
C VAL A 60 -6.98 -11.52 -13.85
N THR A 61 -7.71 -11.93 -14.88
CA THR A 61 -7.74 -11.24 -16.17
C THR A 61 -8.73 -10.09 -16.15
N ILE A 62 -8.25 -8.88 -16.40
CA ILE A 62 -9.05 -7.68 -16.65
C ILE A 62 -9.03 -7.49 -18.16
N LYS A 63 -10.19 -7.70 -18.79
CA LYS A 63 -10.33 -7.56 -20.25
C LYS A 63 -10.11 -6.12 -20.69
N ALA A 64 -9.55 -5.91 -21.89
CA ALA A 64 -9.38 -4.58 -22.47
C ALA A 64 -10.67 -3.75 -22.40
N GLN A 65 -11.81 -4.34 -22.78
CA GLN A 65 -13.12 -3.68 -22.70
C GLN A 65 -13.50 -3.23 -21.28
N THR A 66 -13.09 -3.99 -20.26
CA THR A 66 -13.34 -3.64 -18.85
C THR A 66 -12.44 -2.48 -18.44
N LEU A 67 -11.20 -2.47 -18.91
CA LEU A 67 -10.26 -1.37 -18.63
C LEU A 67 -10.75 -0.07 -19.29
N ASP A 68 -11.13 -0.12 -20.58
CA ASP A 68 -11.75 1.00 -21.31
C ASP A 68 -12.99 1.53 -20.55
N LEU A 69 -13.83 0.62 -20.07
CA LEU A 69 -15.04 0.97 -19.31
C LEU A 69 -14.69 1.72 -18.02
N LEU A 70 -13.76 1.21 -17.24
CA LEU A 70 -13.32 1.84 -15.98
C LEU A 70 -12.78 3.26 -16.21
N VAL A 71 -11.99 3.45 -17.25
CA VAL A 71 -11.42 4.76 -17.63
C VAL A 71 -12.52 5.70 -18.13
N LYS A 72 -13.39 5.26 -19.06
CA LYS A 72 -14.50 6.02 -19.62
C LYS A 72 -15.47 6.51 -18.54
N GLU A 73 -15.78 5.65 -17.57
CA GLU A 73 -16.70 5.95 -16.49
C GLU A 73 -16.05 6.71 -15.34
N ASN A 74 -14.77 7.09 -15.47
CA ASN A 74 -13.98 7.82 -14.46
C ASN A 74 -14.03 7.12 -13.08
N VAL A 75 -13.85 5.80 -13.05
CA VAL A 75 -13.80 5.04 -11.81
C VAL A 75 -12.59 5.49 -11.01
N ARG A 76 -12.81 6.18 -9.88
CA ARG A 76 -11.74 6.73 -9.07
C ARG A 76 -10.78 5.65 -8.57
N GLN A 77 -11.31 4.48 -8.25
CA GLN A 77 -10.53 3.35 -7.74
C GLN A 77 -11.18 2.04 -8.16
N PHE A 78 -10.39 1.16 -8.73
CA PHE A 78 -10.73 -0.22 -9.03
C PHE A 78 -9.94 -1.15 -8.12
N THR A 79 -10.60 -2.08 -7.47
CA THR A 79 -9.98 -3.01 -6.50
C THR A 79 -10.20 -4.44 -6.93
N VAL A 80 -9.13 -5.22 -7.01
CA VAL A 80 -9.19 -6.69 -7.06
C VAL A 80 -8.87 -7.18 -5.65
N ALA A 81 -9.83 -7.84 -5.02
CA ALA A 81 -9.71 -8.33 -3.65
C ALA A 81 -9.76 -9.86 -3.65
N ILE A 82 -8.62 -10.51 -3.39
CA ILE A 82 -8.50 -11.96 -3.35
C ILE A 82 -8.66 -12.40 -1.90
N ASP A 83 -9.90 -12.64 -1.48
CA ASP A 83 -10.26 -13.03 -0.11
C ASP A 83 -9.38 -12.33 0.97
N TYR A 84 -8.81 -13.16 1.87
CA TYR A 84 -7.87 -12.76 2.92
C TYR A 84 -6.41 -12.85 2.49
N LEU A 85 -6.11 -12.96 1.19
CA LEU A 85 -4.73 -13.13 0.70
C LEU A 85 -4.10 -11.78 0.36
N VAL A 86 -4.67 -11.05 -0.60
CA VAL A 86 -4.17 -9.75 -1.02
C VAL A 86 -5.26 -8.93 -1.69
N SER A 87 -5.21 -7.61 -1.54
CA SER A 87 -6.01 -6.71 -2.35
C SER A 87 -5.11 -5.72 -3.07
N VAL A 88 -5.39 -5.50 -4.35
CA VAL A 88 -4.70 -4.53 -5.19
C VAL A 88 -5.69 -3.46 -5.62
N ASN A 89 -5.38 -2.20 -5.28
CA ASN A 89 -6.21 -1.05 -5.57
C ASN A 89 -5.51 -0.19 -6.64
N ILE A 90 -6.18 0.06 -7.74
CA ILE A 90 -5.67 0.80 -8.89
C ILE A 90 -6.46 2.10 -9.00
N GLY A 91 -5.79 3.24 -8.86
CA GLY A 91 -6.39 4.56 -9.01
C GLY A 91 -6.63 4.92 -10.47
N LEU A 92 -7.51 5.91 -10.72
CA LEU A 92 -7.91 6.32 -12.07
C LEU A 92 -6.72 6.67 -12.98
N ASP A 93 -5.73 7.40 -12.48
CA ASP A 93 -4.59 7.81 -13.32
C ASP A 93 -3.71 6.60 -13.69
N THR A 94 -3.56 5.64 -12.79
CA THR A 94 -2.89 4.37 -13.08
C THR A 94 -3.73 3.53 -14.06
N LEU A 95 -5.07 3.50 -13.94
CA LEU A 95 -5.95 2.84 -14.92
C LEU A 95 -5.77 3.42 -16.32
N LYS A 96 -5.75 4.76 -16.46
CA LYS A 96 -5.51 5.44 -17.73
C LYS A 96 -4.14 5.10 -18.34
N GLN A 97 -3.12 5.05 -17.50
CA GLN A 97 -1.76 4.67 -17.94
C GLN A 97 -1.71 3.21 -18.40
N LEU A 98 -2.34 2.30 -17.68
CA LEU A 98 -2.40 0.88 -18.03
C LEU A 98 -3.22 0.66 -19.31
N ASP A 99 -4.33 1.35 -19.48
CA ASP A 99 -5.18 1.31 -20.66
C ASP A 99 -4.40 1.78 -21.91
N ALA A 100 -3.79 2.94 -21.85
CA ALA A 100 -2.96 3.47 -22.93
C ALA A 100 -1.78 2.54 -23.30
N ALA A 101 -1.14 1.93 -22.31
CA ALA A 101 0.01 1.06 -22.51
C ALA A 101 -0.38 -0.35 -22.98
N SER A 102 -1.60 -0.82 -22.69
CA SER A 102 -2.09 -2.14 -23.12
C SER A 102 -2.28 -2.27 -24.62
N ALA A 103 -2.42 -1.13 -25.32
CA ALA A 103 -2.72 -1.07 -26.75
C ALA A 103 -3.90 -1.99 -27.17
N GLY A 104 -4.95 -2.03 -26.32
CA GLY A 104 -6.13 -2.88 -26.52
C GLY A 104 -5.94 -4.34 -26.10
N GLY A 105 -4.86 -4.65 -25.40
CA GLY A 105 -4.64 -5.97 -24.79
C GLY A 105 -5.30 -6.11 -23.42
N ASP A 106 -5.55 -7.36 -23.02
CA ASP A 106 -6.00 -7.67 -21.67
C ASP A 106 -4.85 -7.45 -20.67
N ILE A 107 -5.20 -7.24 -19.40
CA ILE A 107 -4.24 -7.20 -18.28
C ILE A 107 -4.48 -8.43 -17.40
N ILE A 108 -3.41 -9.10 -16.99
CA ILE A 108 -3.48 -10.19 -16.03
C ILE A 108 -2.73 -9.79 -14.77
N LEU A 109 -3.46 -9.64 -13.66
CA LEU A 109 -2.91 -9.50 -12.32
C LEU A 109 -2.69 -10.91 -11.75
N ARG A 110 -1.45 -11.19 -11.35
CA ARG A 110 -1.09 -12.44 -10.68
C ARG A 110 -0.76 -12.17 -9.22
N ALA A 111 -1.21 -13.08 -8.37
CA ALA A 111 -0.88 -13.08 -6.97
C ALA A 111 -0.62 -14.52 -6.52
N ASN A 112 0.62 -14.81 -6.16
CA ASN A 112 1.05 -16.13 -5.73
C ASN A 112 1.57 -16.04 -4.30
N LYS A 113 1.07 -16.89 -3.42
CA LYS A 113 1.62 -17.02 -2.07
C LYS A 113 3.01 -17.64 -2.17
N VAL A 114 3.96 -17.06 -1.45
CA VAL A 114 5.34 -17.58 -1.36
C VAL A 114 5.47 -18.37 -0.06
N ASP A 115 5.67 -19.68 -0.15
CA ASP A 115 5.78 -20.55 1.02
C ASP A 115 7.20 -20.64 1.59
N ALA A 116 8.23 -20.33 0.79
CA ALA A 116 9.63 -20.42 1.20
C ALA A 116 10.45 -19.22 0.76
N LEU A 117 10.94 -18.46 1.72
CA LEU A 117 11.90 -17.38 1.49
C LEU A 117 13.31 -17.96 1.30
N ARG A 118 14.02 -17.50 0.27
CA ARG A 118 15.35 -18.03 -0.09
C ARG A 118 16.47 -17.39 0.74
N SER A 119 16.40 -16.09 1.02
CA SER A 119 17.46 -15.38 1.73
C SER A 119 17.30 -15.41 3.25
N THR A 120 18.42 -15.38 3.96
CA THR A 120 18.47 -15.28 5.43
C THR A 120 17.90 -13.94 5.89
N GLU A 121 18.16 -12.87 5.12
CA GLU A 121 17.66 -11.52 5.41
C GLU A 121 16.12 -11.48 5.35
N ALA A 122 15.52 -12.00 4.28
CA ALA A 122 14.07 -12.07 4.13
C ALA A 122 13.42 -12.94 5.22
N LYS A 123 14.04 -14.08 5.57
CA LYS A 123 13.58 -14.93 6.67
C LYS A 123 13.60 -14.19 8.02
N ALA A 124 14.64 -13.40 8.28
CA ALA A 124 14.75 -12.63 9.51
C ALA A 124 13.72 -11.49 9.56
N ALA A 125 13.49 -10.78 8.45
CA ALA A 125 12.56 -9.66 8.38
C ALA A 125 11.09 -10.10 8.47
N ILE A 126 10.73 -11.19 7.81
CA ILE A 126 9.35 -11.63 7.59
C ILE A 126 8.96 -12.76 8.57
N GLY A 127 9.85 -13.70 8.82
CA GLY A 127 9.55 -14.89 9.64
C GLY A 127 8.47 -15.76 8.99
N THR A 128 7.40 -16.04 9.74
CA THR A 128 6.24 -16.85 9.28
C THR A 128 5.08 -16.02 8.75
N ARG A 129 5.27 -14.69 8.60
CA ARG A 129 4.21 -13.78 8.13
C ARG A 129 3.97 -13.95 6.63
N PRO A 130 2.81 -13.50 6.12
CA PRO A 130 2.45 -13.71 4.73
C PRO A 130 3.39 -13.01 3.75
N VAL A 131 3.66 -13.69 2.63
CA VAL A 131 4.46 -13.20 1.50
C VAL A 131 3.75 -13.57 0.21
N TYR A 132 3.71 -12.63 -0.72
CA TYR A 132 3.10 -12.80 -2.03
C TYR A 132 4.01 -12.31 -3.13
N ASP A 133 4.11 -13.08 -4.20
CA ASP A 133 4.67 -12.65 -5.47
C ASP A 133 3.55 -12.05 -6.32
N LEU A 134 3.64 -10.75 -6.58
CA LEU A 134 2.68 -10.01 -7.37
C LEU A 134 3.30 -9.68 -8.72
N SER A 135 2.58 -9.93 -9.79
CA SER A 135 2.99 -9.50 -11.14
C SER A 135 1.80 -9.02 -11.96
N LEU A 136 2.10 -8.17 -12.93
CA LEU A 136 1.14 -7.66 -13.88
C LEU A 136 1.70 -7.81 -15.29
N VAL A 137 0.89 -8.30 -16.20
CA VAL A 137 1.29 -8.49 -17.62
C VAL A 137 0.21 -7.96 -18.56
N TYR A 138 0.64 -7.46 -19.71
CA TYR A 138 -0.25 -7.26 -20.86
C TYR A 138 -0.35 -8.57 -21.65
N LEU A 139 -1.55 -8.95 -22.03
CA LEU A 139 -1.82 -10.07 -22.93
C LEU A 139 -2.40 -9.54 -24.24
N SER A 140 -1.61 -9.59 -25.30
CA SER A 140 -2.04 -9.19 -26.64
C SER A 140 -1.68 -10.27 -27.64
N SER A 141 -2.65 -10.71 -28.45
CA SER A 141 -2.47 -11.75 -29.47
C SER A 141 -1.79 -13.03 -28.95
N GLY A 142 -2.12 -13.43 -27.73
CA GLY A 142 -1.55 -14.62 -27.07
C GLY A 142 -0.13 -14.44 -26.52
N LYS A 143 0.46 -13.25 -26.64
CA LYS A 143 1.77 -12.92 -26.10
C LYS A 143 1.64 -12.12 -24.81
N GLU A 144 2.34 -12.56 -23.77
CA GLU A 144 2.45 -11.83 -22.51
C GLU A 144 3.66 -10.89 -22.52
N THR A 145 3.47 -9.69 -22.02
CA THR A 145 4.53 -8.70 -21.81
C THR A 145 4.48 -8.22 -20.36
N PRO A 146 5.53 -8.46 -19.56
CA PRO A 146 5.57 -8.02 -18.17
C PRO A 146 5.49 -6.48 -18.05
N ILE A 147 4.74 -6.02 -17.05
CA ILE A 147 4.71 -4.61 -16.64
C ILE A 147 5.64 -4.47 -15.45
N ALA A 148 6.89 -4.10 -15.70
CA ALA A 148 7.93 -4.02 -14.67
C ALA A 148 7.72 -2.83 -13.72
N ASN A 149 7.18 -1.71 -14.23
CA ASN A 149 6.91 -0.51 -13.45
C ASN A 149 5.68 0.24 -13.99
N LEU A 150 5.18 1.16 -13.21
CA LEU A 150 3.97 1.94 -13.51
C LEU A 150 4.29 3.37 -14.00
N ASN A 151 5.50 3.62 -14.49
CA ASN A 151 5.92 4.91 -15.09
C ASN A 151 5.58 6.14 -14.21
N GLY A 152 5.91 6.06 -12.92
CA GLY A 152 5.66 7.13 -11.94
C GLY A 152 4.28 7.09 -11.29
N HIS A 153 3.39 6.19 -11.71
CA HIS A 153 2.13 5.92 -11.03
C HIS A 153 2.29 4.85 -9.95
N THR A 154 1.34 4.75 -9.04
CA THR A 154 1.34 3.77 -7.96
C THR A 154 0.04 2.98 -7.90
N ILE A 155 0.12 1.83 -7.27
CA ILE A 155 -1.01 1.04 -6.78
C ILE A 155 -0.94 0.97 -5.26
N SER A 156 -2.10 0.82 -4.61
CA SER A 156 -2.13 0.51 -3.18
C SER A 156 -2.38 -0.97 -2.99
N VAL A 157 -1.53 -1.60 -2.18
CA VAL A 157 -1.59 -3.03 -1.86
C VAL A 157 -1.97 -3.20 -0.39
N ARG A 158 -2.82 -4.18 -0.11
CA ARG A 158 -3.19 -4.60 1.25
C ARG A 158 -2.81 -6.06 1.43
N LEU A 159 -1.97 -6.33 2.42
CA LEU A 159 -1.59 -7.67 2.84
C LEU A 159 -2.33 -7.99 4.15
N PRO A 160 -3.41 -8.79 4.12
CA PRO A 160 -4.13 -9.17 5.31
C PRO A 160 -3.21 -9.85 6.31
N TYR A 161 -3.29 -9.40 7.56
CA TYR A 161 -2.50 -9.95 8.65
C TYR A 161 -3.20 -9.70 9.99
N THR A 162 -3.25 -10.70 10.82
CA THR A 162 -3.64 -10.57 12.23
C THR A 162 -2.38 -10.62 13.07
N PRO A 163 -2.03 -9.54 13.78
CA PRO A 163 -0.82 -9.50 14.60
C PRO A 163 -0.80 -10.65 15.60
N ALA A 164 0.34 -11.30 15.74
CA ALA A 164 0.54 -12.34 16.73
C ALA A 164 0.58 -11.75 18.13
N LYS A 165 0.37 -12.59 19.15
CA LYS A 165 0.42 -12.15 20.56
C LYS A 165 1.77 -11.53 20.87
N GLY A 166 1.75 -10.28 21.33
CA GLY A 166 2.95 -9.50 21.68
C GLY A 166 3.53 -8.67 20.53
N GLU A 167 3.02 -8.80 19.32
CA GLU A 167 3.39 -7.90 18.22
C GLU A 167 2.69 -6.54 18.36
N GLN A 168 3.48 -5.49 18.25
CA GLN A 168 3.01 -4.12 18.22
C GLN A 168 2.76 -3.70 16.78
N THR A 169 1.57 -3.20 16.49
CA THR A 169 1.16 -2.84 15.13
C THR A 169 2.03 -1.74 14.52
N GLY A 170 2.59 -0.85 15.35
CA GLY A 170 3.55 0.18 14.94
C GLY A 170 4.85 -0.37 14.35
N ASN A 171 5.22 -1.61 14.66
CA ASN A 171 6.43 -2.29 14.18
C ASN A 171 6.19 -3.19 12.95
N LEU A 172 4.95 -3.25 12.47
CA LEU A 172 4.60 -3.95 11.24
C LEU A 172 4.85 -3.06 10.01
N TYR A 173 5.50 -3.62 9.02
CA TYR A 173 5.84 -2.98 7.76
C TYR A 173 5.45 -3.88 6.60
N ALA A 174 5.19 -3.28 5.44
CA ALA A 174 5.41 -3.99 4.20
C ALA A 174 6.91 -4.03 3.91
N VAL A 175 7.37 -5.15 3.39
CA VAL A 175 8.73 -5.32 2.90
C VAL A 175 8.69 -5.80 1.46
N TYR A 176 9.59 -5.27 0.65
CA TYR A 176 9.88 -5.73 -0.69
C TYR A 176 11.09 -6.67 -0.63
N VAL A 177 11.05 -7.77 -1.37
CA VAL A 177 12.16 -8.71 -1.51
C VAL A 177 12.54 -8.77 -2.99
N ASP A 178 13.76 -8.38 -3.31
CA ASP A 178 14.27 -8.43 -4.69
C ASP A 178 14.67 -9.85 -5.12
N ASP A 179 15.03 -10.01 -6.40
CA ASP A 179 15.44 -11.30 -6.97
C ASP A 179 16.69 -11.89 -6.32
N ALA A 180 17.54 -11.04 -5.74
CA ALA A 180 18.72 -11.44 -4.98
C ALA A 180 18.37 -11.83 -3.53
N GLY A 181 17.13 -11.62 -3.10
CA GLY A 181 16.64 -11.88 -1.76
C GLY A 181 16.97 -10.76 -0.75
N LYS A 182 17.41 -9.59 -1.20
CA LYS A 182 17.61 -8.41 -0.37
C LYS A 182 16.28 -7.82 0.03
N VAL A 183 16.19 -7.31 1.26
CA VAL A 183 14.98 -6.74 1.83
C VAL A 183 15.03 -5.22 1.81
N GLU A 184 13.98 -4.61 1.29
CA GLU A 184 13.71 -3.19 1.45
C GLU A 184 12.47 -2.99 2.32
N TRP A 185 12.62 -2.21 3.39
CA TRP A 185 11.53 -1.85 4.29
C TRP A 185 10.75 -0.66 3.74
N ILE A 186 9.49 -0.87 3.42
CA ILE A 186 8.61 0.19 2.90
C ILE A 186 8.18 1.08 4.08
N THR A 187 8.93 2.13 4.34
CA THR A 187 8.73 3.01 5.50
C THR A 187 7.38 3.73 5.49
N LYS A 188 6.79 3.96 4.31
CA LYS A 188 5.44 4.54 4.14
C LYS A 188 4.31 3.50 4.27
N SER A 189 4.61 2.27 4.69
CA SER A 189 3.58 1.27 4.98
C SER A 189 3.05 1.39 6.42
N SER A 190 1.84 0.92 6.66
CA SER A 190 1.25 0.90 7.99
C SER A 190 0.26 -0.24 8.17
N TYR A 191 0.10 -0.70 9.41
CA TYR A 191 -0.99 -1.61 9.74
C TYR A 191 -2.29 -0.82 9.93
N ASN A 192 -3.32 -1.22 9.21
CA ASN A 192 -4.67 -0.67 9.35
C ASN A 192 -5.53 -1.65 10.14
N ALA A 193 -5.91 -1.27 11.38
CA ALA A 193 -6.67 -2.15 12.27
C ALA A 193 -8.09 -2.46 11.76
N SER A 194 -8.74 -1.50 11.10
CA SER A 194 -10.09 -1.69 10.53
C SER A 194 -10.10 -2.68 9.36
N LEU A 195 -9.03 -2.68 8.56
CA LEU A 195 -8.83 -3.59 7.43
C LEU A 195 -8.14 -4.89 7.84
N LYS A 196 -7.57 -4.96 9.04
CA LYS A 196 -6.70 -6.04 9.51
C LYS A 196 -5.61 -6.38 8.49
N ALA A 197 -4.94 -5.36 7.97
CA ALA A 197 -3.96 -5.51 6.90
C ALA A 197 -2.82 -4.51 7.02
N VAL A 198 -1.64 -4.88 6.54
CA VAL A 198 -0.57 -3.94 6.24
C VAL A 198 -0.86 -3.32 4.87
N VAL A 199 -0.89 -1.99 4.82
CA VAL A 199 -1.21 -1.20 3.62
C VAL A 199 0.01 -0.40 3.18
N PHE A 200 0.28 -0.38 1.89
CA PHE A 200 1.37 0.39 1.29
C PHE A 200 1.08 0.74 -0.17
N GLU A 201 1.85 1.68 -0.70
CA GLU A 201 1.85 2.02 -2.12
C GLU A 201 3.16 1.55 -2.77
N THR A 202 3.06 1.13 -4.02
CA THR A 202 4.22 0.74 -4.83
C THR A 202 4.03 1.11 -6.30
N GLY A 203 5.13 1.44 -6.99
CA GLY A 203 5.17 1.70 -8.43
C GLY A 203 5.62 0.51 -9.27
N HIS A 204 5.84 -0.65 -8.68
CA HIS A 204 6.25 -1.87 -9.38
C HIS A 204 5.64 -3.12 -8.77
N PHE A 205 5.68 -4.22 -9.51
CA PHE A 205 5.22 -5.53 -9.07
C PHE A 205 6.41 -6.41 -8.72
N SER A 206 6.32 -7.14 -7.62
CA SER A 206 7.38 -8.00 -7.11
C SER A 206 6.92 -8.83 -5.91
N VAL A 207 7.88 -9.38 -5.16
CA VAL A 207 7.63 -10.10 -3.92
C VAL A 207 7.48 -9.13 -2.76
N TYR A 208 6.32 -9.17 -2.11
CA TYR A 208 6.00 -8.35 -0.94
C TYR A 208 5.57 -9.22 0.23
N GLY A 209 5.99 -8.85 1.43
CA GLY A 209 5.62 -9.55 2.65
C GLY A 209 5.31 -8.61 3.80
N VAL A 210 4.75 -9.17 4.87
CA VAL A 210 4.61 -8.47 6.14
C VAL A 210 5.87 -8.69 6.96
N GLY A 211 6.62 -7.63 7.19
CA GLY A 211 7.81 -7.62 8.05
C GLY A 211 7.49 -7.11 9.45
N TYR A 212 8.32 -7.51 10.40
CA TYR A 212 8.27 -6.99 11.77
C TYR A 212 9.67 -6.55 12.19
N LYS A 213 9.81 -5.26 12.51
CA LYS A 213 11.07 -4.67 12.91
C LYS A 213 11.08 -4.46 14.41
N ASN A 214 11.85 -5.25 15.13
CA ASN A 214 11.98 -5.14 16.58
C ASN A 214 13.36 -4.53 16.94
N PRO A 215 13.44 -3.63 17.95
CA PRO A 215 12.40 -2.71 18.37
C PRO A 215 12.64 -1.29 17.87
N ALA A 216 11.58 -0.51 17.81
CA ALA A 216 11.68 0.95 17.96
C ALA A 216 12.46 1.29 19.25
N PRO A 217 12.94 2.53 19.41
CA PRO A 217 13.60 2.96 20.65
C PRO A 217 12.77 2.52 21.85
N ALA A 218 13.42 1.91 22.83
CA ALA A 218 12.75 1.44 24.04
C ALA A 218 12.43 2.64 24.94
N PHE A 219 11.38 3.38 24.63
CA PHE A 219 10.92 4.48 25.46
C PHE A 219 10.27 3.94 26.72
N THR A 220 10.81 4.31 27.87
CA THR A 220 10.34 3.85 29.18
C THR A 220 9.08 4.59 29.65
N ASP A 221 8.84 5.78 29.12
CA ASP A 221 7.77 6.70 29.52
C ASP A 221 6.47 6.54 28.70
N ILE A 222 6.40 5.56 27.82
CA ILE A 222 5.18 5.27 27.02
C ILE A 222 4.46 4.00 27.48
N THR A 223 4.98 3.29 28.48
CA THR A 223 4.37 2.06 28.98
C THR A 223 2.98 2.36 29.55
N GLY A 224 1.95 1.72 28.98
CA GLY A 224 0.55 1.96 29.35
C GLY A 224 -0.03 3.29 28.85
N HIS A 225 0.71 4.08 28.11
CA HIS A 225 0.20 5.31 27.51
C HIS A 225 -0.75 4.99 26.33
N TRP A 226 -1.87 5.68 26.24
CA TRP A 226 -2.90 5.45 25.20
C TRP A 226 -2.38 5.59 23.76
N ALA A 227 -1.34 6.42 23.55
CA ALA A 227 -0.73 6.66 22.25
C ALA A 227 0.53 5.81 22.01
N ALA A 228 0.83 4.79 22.85
CA ALA A 228 2.07 4.02 22.75
C ALA A 228 2.32 3.46 21.33
N ASP A 229 1.31 2.85 20.70
CA ASP A 229 1.43 2.30 19.35
C ASP A 229 1.70 3.39 18.30
N ASN A 230 1.06 4.55 18.43
CA ASN A 230 1.29 5.68 17.52
C ASN A 230 2.70 6.26 17.70
N ILE A 231 3.19 6.34 18.92
CA ILE A 231 4.55 6.81 19.25
C ILE A 231 5.57 5.85 18.63
N LEU A 232 5.41 4.57 18.85
CA LEU A 232 6.28 3.54 18.24
C LEU A 232 6.24 3.60 16.71
N PHE A 233 5.06 3.82 16.13
CA PHE A 233 4.90 4.00 14.69
C PHE A 233 5.73 5.18 14.17
N VAL A 234 5.56 6.38 14.73
CA VAL A 234 6.25 7.58 14.24
C VAL A 234 7.76 7.54 14.52
N ALA A 235 8.17 6.96 15.64
CA ALA A 235 9.57 6.83 16.00
C ALA A 235 10.30 5.78 15.15
N SER A 236 9.71 4.62 14.93
CA SER A 236 10.28 3.57 14.10
C SER A 236 10.47 3.98 12.63
N ARG A 237 9.71 4.95 12.18
CA ARG A 237 9.79 5.54 10.83
C ARG A 237 10.62 6.81 10.76
N GLY A 238 11.24 7.20 11.87
CA GLY A 238 12.06 8.40 11.93
C GLY A 238 11.29 9.71 11.73
N LEU A 239 9.96 9.70 11.83
CA LEU A 239 9.14 10.90 11.70
C LEU A 239 9.29 11.82 12.91
N LEU A 240 9.24 11.23 14.10
CA LEU A 240 9.53 11.89 15.35
C LEU A 240 10.62 11.11 16.10
N SER A 241 11.48 11.82 16.79
CA SER A 241 12.48 11.24 17.70
C SER A 241 12.04 11.45 19.12
N GLY A 242 12.53 10.64 20.06
CA GLY A 242 12.35 10.91 21.47
C GLY A 242 13.05 12.19 21.91
N THR A 243 12.79 12.62 23.14
CA THR A 243 13.50 13.72 23.80
C THR A 243 14.85 13.25 24.36
N SER A 244 15.03 11.93 24.47
CA SER A 244 16.30 11.24 24.74
C SER A 244 16.27 9.84 24.12
N ASP A 245 17.35 9.09 24.27
CA ASP A 245 17.44 7.69 23.79
C ASP A 245 16.38 6.76 24.41
N THR A 246 15.88 7.11 25.60
CA THR A 246 14.96 6.27 26.39
C THR A 246 13.64 6.94 26.73
N THR A 247 13.41 8.18 26.32
CA THR A 247 12.16 8.92 26.61
C THR A 247 11.59 9.58 25.36
N PHE A 248 10.30 9.50 25.18
CA PHE A 248 9.56 10.17 24.12
C PHE A 248 8.95 11.50 24.58
N SER A 249 8.62 11.61 25.86
CA SER A 249 7.92 12.73 26.50
C SER A 249 6.53 13.00 25.90
N PRO A 250 5.62 12.01 25.90
CA PRO A 250 4.35 12.06 25.16
C PRO A 250 3.40 13.16 25.62
N ASN A 251 3.54 13.61 26.87
CA ASN A 251 2.69 14.66 27.45
C ASN A 251 3.28 16.07 27.30
N THR A 252 4.44 16.21 26.65
CA THR A 252 5.07 17.52 26.40
C THR A 252 4.48 18.15 25.14
N GLY A 253 4.23 19.45 25.18
CA GLY A 253 3.70 20.20 24.04
C GLY A 253 4.65 20.18 22.84
N MET A 254 4.13 19.88 21.66
CA MET A 254 4.88 19.91 20.41
C MET A 254 5.15 21.34 19.97
N THR A 255 6.39 21.67 19.65
CA THR A 255 6.76 22.96 19.07
C THR A 255 6.46 23.01 17.57
N ARG A 256 6.35 24.22 17.00
CA ARG A 256 6.22 24.43 15.55
C ARG A 256 7.38 23.79 14.77
N GLY A 257 8.62 23.91 15.28
CA GLY A 257 9.80 23.30 14.68
C GLY A 257 9.71 21.77 14.67
N MET A 258 9.23 21.12 15.72
CA MET A 258 9.01 19.68 15.76
C MET A 258 7.96 19.26 14.71
N PHE A 259 6.87 19.98 14.64
CA PHE A 259 5.77 19.67 13.72
C PHE A 259 6.22 19.76 12.26
N VAL A 260 6.87 20.87 11.87
CA VAL A 260 7.33 21.07 10.49
C VAL A 260 8.43 20.07 10.11
N THR A 261 9.28 19.68 11.06
CA THR A 261 10.27 18.61 10.85
C THR A 261 9.60 17.28 10.56
N ALA A 262 8.55 16.92 11.31
CA ALA A 262 7.80 15.70 11.07
C ALA A 262 7.12 15.71 9.68
N LEU A 263 6.56 16.84 9.26
CA LEU A 263 5.98 17.00 7.91
C LEU A 263 7.01 16.83 6.80
N GLY A 264 8.18 17.47 6.92
CA GLY A 264 9.23 17.34 5.91
C GLY A 264 9.81 15.92 5.83
N ARG A 265 9.98 15.24 6.97
CA ARG A 265 10.37 13.82 7.03
C ARG A 265 9.30 12.92 6.39
N LEU A 266 8.03 13.19 6.65
CA LEU A 266 6.91 12.48 6.02
C LEU A 266 6.89 12.67 4.50
N ALA A 267 7.17 13.90 4.04
CA ALA A 267 7.29 14.22 2.62
C ALA A 267 8.53 13.59 1.97
N GLY A 268 9.51 13.16 2.80
CA GLY A 268 10.75 12.54 2.31
C GLY A 268 11.71 13.53 1.66
N ILE A 269 11.69 14.81 2.11
CA ILE A 269 12.59 15.82 1.57
C ILE A 269 14.05 15.53 1.98
N ASN A 270 14.99 15.87 1.10
CA ASN A 270 16.39 15.92 1.48
C ASN A 270 16.69 17.28 2.16
N PRO A 271 17.00 17.30 3.48
CA PRO A 271 17.25 18.54 4.20
C PRO A 271 18.46 19.32 3.64
N ASP A 272 19.43 18.66 3.03
CA ASP A 272 20.62 19.31 2.44
C ASP A 272 20.27 20.24 1.28
N SER A 273 19.13 20.02 0.64
CA SER A 273 18.64 20.87 -0.46
C SER A 273 18.02 22.19 0.00
N TYR A 274 17.83 22.39 1.32
CA TYR A 274 17.09 23.51 1.89
C TYR A 274 17.87 24.23 3.01
N GLN A 275 19.19 24.38 2.85
CA GLN A 275 20.08 24.96 3.87
C GLN A 275 19.97 26.48 3.98
N THR A 276 19.51 27.17 2.93
CA THR A 276 19.33 28.63 2.94
C THR A 276 17.87 29.01 3.08
N GLY A 277 17.55 29.85 4.07
CA GLY A 277 16.20 30.27 4.39
C GLY A 277 15.96 31.76 4.20
N LYS A 278 14.68 32.12 4.13
CA LYS A 278 14.19 33.49 4.00
C LYS A 278 13.76 34.12 5.33
N PHE A 279 13.69 33.30 6.38
CA PHE A 279 13.17 33.73 7.69
C PHE A 279 14.31 34.16 8.61
N THR A 280 14.25 35.40 9.09
CA THR A 280 15.29 35.98 9.95
C THR A 280 15.20 35.51 11.42
N ASP A 281 14.07 34.96 11.82
CA ASP A 281 13.81 34.44 13.16
C ASP A 281 14.08 32.92 13.26
N VAL A 282 14.56 32.28 12.19
CA VAL A 282 14.96 30.88 12.16
C VAL A 282 16.48 30.80 12.12
N LYS A 283 17.09 30.30 13.20
CA LYS A 283 18.54 30.09 13.26
C LYS A 283 18.95 29.03 12.24
N ALA A 284 20.00 29.29 11.46
CA ALA A 284 20.45 28.42 10.39
C ALA A 284 20.94 27.03 10.90
N ASP A 285 21.42 26.97 12.13
CA ASP A 285 21.88 25.75 12.82
C ASP A 285 20.76 24.98 13.54
N ALA A 286 19.52 25.48 13.52
CA ALA A 286 18.40 24.79 14.14
C ALA A 286 18.04 23.53 13.33
N TYR A 287 17.84 22.40 14.01
CA TYR A 287 17.53 21.11 13.38
C TYR A 287 16.28 21.16 12.48
N TYR A 288 15.38 22.10 12.72
CA TYR A 288 14.14 22.30 11.94
C TYR A 288 14.31 23.31 10.79
N ALA A 289 15.45 24.02 10.71
CA ALA A 289 15.64 25.08 9.70
C ALA A 289 15.44 24.60 8.25
N PRO A 290 16.01 23.47 7.80
CA PRO A 290 15.80 22.98 6.44
C PRO A 290 14.32 22.68 6.14
N TYR A 291 13.57 22.21 7.13
CA TYR A 291 12.15 21.88 6.99
C TYR A 291 11.25 23.13 6.98
N VAL A 292 11.66 24.20 7.65
CA VAL A 292 11.02 25.51 7.55
C VAL A 292 11.28 26.14 6.18
N ASN A 293 12.49 25.97 5.65
CA ASN A 293 12.89 26.53 4.36
C ASN A 293 12.18 25.83 3.19
N TRP A 294 11.93 24.53 3.31
CA TRP A 294 11.12 23.75 2.38
C TRP A 294 9.67 24.23 2.32
#